data_a995248ff0d4cd3091f6940fca8126ab
#
_entry.id   a995248ff0d4cd3091f6940fca8126ab
#
_cell.length_a   1.000
_cell.length_b   1.000
_cell.length_c   1.000
_cell.angle_alpha   90.00
_cell.angle_beta   90.00
_cell.angle_gamma   90.00
#
_symmetry.space_group_name_H-M   'P 1'
#
loop_
_entity.id
_entity.type
_entity.pdbx_description
1 polymer ?
#
loop_
_entity_poly.entity_id
_entity_poly.type
_entity_poly.pdbx_seq_one_letter_code
_entity_poly.pdbx_strand_id
1 'polypeptide(L)'
;MPASPVPDQPSTPSGVPSTAQAGADRSPGAAPGGAPDTGGSVRRSLPGNVVRGALIGVVETVPGVSGGTVALVVGIYDELINSAGHVVSAGKRLLLGPERAAGARHHLARVEWRIVLPVAIGMVAALLTVAGPMSHLVEEYPVTMRALFFGMVLASVGVPLRLAGGALRARDAAVVAAATVLAFVLVSVPPTTVTPTPVLVVLAAMVAVSALLLPGLSGSFLLLTIGLYQPTLRAVDELDLGYLSLFLLGAALGMVVIVKGLQWLLDHHHRVTMLALTG
;
A
#
# COMPACT_ATOMS: atom_id res chain seq x y z
N MET A 1 67.50 42.79 25.21
CA MET A 1 68.57 42.06 25.90
C MET A 1 67.99 41.06 26.84
N PRO A 2 68.48 39.86 26.96
CA PRO A 2 69.18 39.01 26.02
C PRO A 2 68.38 37.75 25.69
N ALA A 3 68.87 37.01 24.72
CA ALA A 3 68.37 35.69 24.23
C ALA A 3 68.46 34.60 25.27
N SER A 4 67.54 33.66 25.20
CA SER A 4 67.58 32.39 25.93
C SER A 4 67.52 31.21 24.94
N PRO A 5 68.23 30.12 25.24
CA PRO A 5 68.65 29.10 24.28
C PRO A 5 67.65 28.00 24.10
N VAL A 6 67.74 27.38 22.94
CA VAL A 6 67.07 26.11 22.51
C VAL A 6 67.80 24.94 23.19
N PRO A 7 67.10 23.95 23.70
CA PRO A 7 67.68 22.64 24.02
C PRO A 7 67.45 21.58 22.95
N ASP A 8 68.46 20.86 22.71
CA ASP A 8 68.80 19.77 21.84
C ASP A 8 67.75 18.67 21.67
N GLN A 9 67.74 18.15 20.47
CA GLN A 9 67.24 16.81 20.14
C GLN A 9 68.28 15.72 20.40
N PRO A 10 67.88 14.57 20.87
CA PRO A 10 68.70 13.37 20.73
C PRO A 10 68.30 12.48 19.56
N SER A 11 69.30 12.11 18.87
CA SER A 11 69.49 11.19 17.76
C SER A 11 68.84 9.82 17.87
N THR A 12 68.33 9.38 16.70
CA THR A 12 67.97 8.01 16.36
C THR A 12 69.13 7.02 16.48
N PRO A 13 68.81 5.71 16.66
CA PRO A 13 69.53 4.69 15.93
C PRO A 13 68.60 3.81 15.07
N SER A 14 69.12 3.63 13.88
CA SER A 14 68.74 2.71 12.84
C SER A 14 68.80 1.25 13.28
N GLY A 15 67.81 0.48 12.83
CA GLY A 15 67.84 -0.97 12.91
C GLY A 15 66.62 -1.59 12.16
N VAL A 16 66.86 -1.84 10.89
CA VAL A 16 66.00 -2.75 10.06
C VAL A 16 66.34 -4.18 10.37
N PRO A 17 65.38 -5.10 10.40
CA PRO A 17 65.24 -5.94 9.21
C PRO A 17 63.77 -6.12 8.72
N SER A 18 63.72 -6.05 7.42
CA SER A 18 62.66 -6.52 6.52
C SER A 18 62.32 -7.97 6.77
N THR A 19 61.05 -8.25 6.98
CA THR A 19 60.45 -9.55 6.68
C THR A 19 59.10 -9.39 6.03
N ALA A 20 59.11 -9.76 4.76
CA ALA A 20 58.02 -10.35 3.96
C ALA A 20 56.59 -9.86 4.18
N GLN A 21 56.14 -9.11 3.22
CA GLN A 21 54.75 -8.98 2.81
C GLN A 21 54.15 -10.37 2.53
N ALA A 22 53.20 -10.78 3.35
CA ALA A 22 52.18 -11.71 2.93
C ALA A 22 50.88 -10.91 2.86
N GLY A 23 50.44 -10.63 1.65
CA GLY A 23 49.20 -9.95 1.35
C GLY A 23 48.02 -10.76 1.89
N ALA A 24 47.20 -10.13 2.67
CA ALA A 24 45.84 -10.52 2.93
C ALA A 24 44.98 -9.36 2.57
N ASP A 25 44.61 -9.29 1.30
CA ASP A 25 43.47 -8.54 0.79
C ASP A 25 42.22 -9.11 1.48
N ARG A 26 41.83 -8.49 2.58
CA ARG A 26 40.53 -8.71 3.21
C ARG A 26 39.54 -7.71 2.64
N SER A 27 38.99 -8.07 1.50
CA SER A 27 37.72 -7.51 1.06
C SER A 27 36.67 -7.67 2.16
N PRO A 28 35.88 -6.64 2.51
CA PRO A 28 34.82 -6.76 3.51
C PRO A 28 33.77 -7.76 3.02
N GLY A 29 33.47 -8.70 3.88
CA GLY A 29 32.59 -9.83 3.79
C GLY A 29 31.48 -9.78 2.75
N ALA A 30 31.58 -10.69 1.81
CA ALA A 30 30.43 -11.15 1.07
C ALA A 30 29.41 -11.73 2.05
N ALA A 31 28.25 -11.11 2.13
CA ALA A 31 27.10 -11.67 2.82
C ALA A 31 26.76 -13.03 2.21
N PRO A 32 26.43 -14.05 3.03
CA PRO A 32 26.14 -15.39 2.53
C PRO A 32 24.82 -15.40 1.77
N GLY A 33 24.87 -15.79 0.51
CA GLY A 33 23.76 -16.38 -0.22
C GLY A 33 22.55 -15.46 -0.47
N GLY A 34 22.71 -14.45 -1.30
CA GLY A 34 21.56 -13.89 -1.99
C GLY A 34 20.94 -14.99 -2.85
N ALA A 35 19.69 -15.37 -2.54
CA ALA A 35 18.90 -16.19 -3.45
C ALA A 35 18.97 -15.57 -4.87
N PRO A 36 19.01 -16.38 -5.94
CA PRO A 36 19.10 -15.86 -7.29
C PRO A 36 17.93 -14.89 -7.53
N ASP A 37 18.25 -13.70 -7.97
CA ASP A 37 17.30 -12.62 -8.23
C ASP A 37 16.43 -12.98 -9.47
N THR A 38 15.57 -13.99 -9.32
CA THR A 38 14.60 -14.40 -10.31
C THR A 38 13.43 -13.41 -10.42
N GLY A 39 13.34 -12.47 -9.46
CA GLY A 39 12.25 -11.49 -9.40
C GLY A 39 12.29 -10.42 -10.49
N GLY A 40 13.47 -10.03 -10.96
CA GLY A 40 13.61 -8.91 -11.89
C GLY A 40 13.06 -9.17 -13.30
N SER A 41 13.15 -10.39 -13.82
CA SER A 41 12.63 -10.75 -15.13
C SER A 41 11.10 -10.97 -15.10
N VAL A 42 10.59 -11.52 -14.02
CA VAL A 42 9.15 -11.78 -13.82
C VAL A 42 8.37 -10.47 -13.65
N ARG A 43 8.95 -9.48 -12.96
CA ARG A 43 8.35 -8.15 -12.79
C ARG A 43 8.24 -7.35 -14.09
N ARG A 44 9.07 -7.64 -15.11
CA ARG A 44 9.08 -6.94 -16.43
C ARG A 44 8.16 -7.56 -17.46
N SER A 45 7.56 -8.71 -17.21
CA SER A 45 6.65 -9.39 -18.14
C SER A 45 5.31 -8.65 -18.23
N LEU A 46 4.96 -8.09 -19.38
CA LEU A 46 3.69 -7.41 -19.61
C LEU A 46 2.48 -8.34 -19.33
N PRO A 47 2.41 -9.56 -19.89
CA PRO A 47 1.29 -10.46 -19.62
C PRO A 47 1.24 -10.89 -18.15
N GLY A 48 2.39 -11.10 -17.51
CA GLY A 48 2.46 -11.39 -16.08
C GLY A 48 1.89 -10.24 -15.23
N ASN A 49 2.10 -8.99 -15.61
CA ASN A 49 1.55 -7.85 -14.91
C ASN A 49 0.04 -7.69 -15.14
N VAL A 50 -0.49 -8.05 -16.32
CA VAL A 50 -1.94 -8.13 -16.55
C VAL A 50 -2.57 -9.18 -15.63
N VAL A 51 -1.98 -10.37 -15.51
CA VAL A 51 -2.48 -11.42 -14.60
C VAL A 51 -2.44 -10.97 -13.13
N ARG A 52 -1.37 -10.30 -12.69
CA ARG A 52 -1.28 -9.73 -11.33
C ARG A 52 -2.38 -8.69 -11.09
N GLY A 53 -2.61 -7.83 -12.08
CA GLY A 53 -3.69 -6.86 -12.04
C GLY A 53 -5.07 -7.52 -11.97
N ALA A 54 -5.30 -8.57 -12.75
CA ALA A 54 -6.54 -9.32 -12.72
C ALA A 54 -6.77 -9.98 -11.34
N LEU A 55 -5.74 -10.55 -10.72
CA LEU A 55 -5.85 -11.10 -9.36
C LEU A 55 -6.23 -10.00 -8.34
N ILE A 56 -5.63 -8.83 -8.42
CA ILE A 56 -5.99 -7.68 -7.57
C ILE A 56 -7.45 -7.29 -7.84
N GLY A 57 -7.86 -7.15 -9.11
CA GLY A 57 -9.23 -6.76 -9.48
C GLY A 57 -10.29 -7.74 -9.00
N VAL A 58 -10.05 -9.04 -9.08
CA VAL A 58 -10.97 -10.06 -8.54
C VAL A 58 -11.13 -9.90 -7.04
N VAL A 59 -10.03 -9.77 -6.28
CA VAL A 59 -10.12 -9.68 -4.82
C VAL A 59 -10.71 -8.35 -4.34
N GLU A 60 -10.61 -7.27 -5.12
CA GLU A 60 -11.26 -5.99 -4.80
C GLU A 60 -12.80 -6.09 -4.85
N THR A 61 -13.37 -7.05 -5.58
CA THR A 61 -14.81 -7.31 -5.55
C THR A 61 -15.23 -8.12 -4.32
N VAL A 62 -14.29 -8.65 -3.54
CA VAL A 62 -14.56 -9.56 -2.42
C VAL A 62 -14.28 -8.85 -1.09
N PRO A 63 -15.31 -8.51 -0.28
CA PRO A 63 -15.10 -7.91 1.02
C PRO A 63 -14.28 -8.80 1.95
N GLY A 64 -13.30 -8.21 2.65
CA GLY A 64 -12.42 -8.91 3.58
C GLY A 64 -11.10 -9.40 2.97
N VAL A 65 -10.92 -9.28 1.66
CA VAL A 65 -9.62 -9.52 1.01
C VAL A 65 -9.04 -8.20 0.54
N SER A 66 -7.77 -7.95 0.83
CA SER A 66 -7.08 -6.70 0.46
C SER A 66 -6.29 -6.87 -0.83
N GLY A 67 -6.62 -6.08 -1.86
CA GLY A 67 -5.83 -6.01 -3.09
C GLY A 67 -4.40 -5.54 -2.84
N GLY A 68 -4.19 -4.67 -1.85
CA GLY A 68 -2.85 -4.27 -1.39
C GLY A 68 -2.04 -5.46 -0.85
N THR A 69 -2.68 -6.38 -0.11
CA THR A 69 -2.03 -7.62 0.35
C THR A 69 -1.68 -8.53 -0.84
N VAL A 70 -2.57 -8.63 -1.83
CA VAL A 70 -2.27 -9.40 -3.06
C VAL A 70 -1.12 -8.77 -3.82
N ALA A 71 -1.09 -7.43 -3.98
CA ALA A 71 0.00 -6.72 -4.62
C ALA A 71 1.36 -6.98 -3.92
N LEU A 72 1.35 -7.04 -2.57
CA LEU A 72 2.52 -7.39 -1.76
C LEU A 72 2.98 -8.82 -2.04
N VAL A 73 2.06 -9.79 -2.02
CA VAL A 73 2.36 -11.23 -2.25
C VAL A 73 2.91 -11.48 -3.66
N VAL A 74 2.34 -10.82 -4.67
CA VAL A 74 2.81 -10.95 -6.06
C VAL A 74 4.02 -10.06 -6.37
N GLY A 75 4.51 -9.30 -5.39
CA GLY A 75 5.77 -8.57 -5.42
C GLY A 75 5.80 -7.32 -6.30
N ILE A 76 4.68 -6.60 -6.43
CA ILE A 76 4.57 -5.33 -7.19
C ILE A 76 4.07 -4.16 -6.34
N TYR A 77 3.92 -4.36 -5.02
CA TYR A 77 3.34 -3.36 -4.12
C TYR A 77 4.16 -2.06 -4.09
N ASP A 78 5.49 -2.17 -3.92
CA ASP A 78 6.35 -0.99 -3.80
C ASP A 78 6.37 -0.17 -5.09
N GLU A 79 6.40 -0.84 -6.26
CA GLU A 79 6.36 -0.18 -7.55
C GLU A 79 5.02 0.55 -7.77
N LEU A 80 3.90 -0.05 -7.35
CA LEU A 80 2.57 0.59 -7.43
C LEU A 80 2.48 1.80 -6.51
N ILE A 81 2.92 1.69 -5.25
CA ILE A 81 2.88 2.79 -4.26
C ILE A 81 3.79 3.94 -4.69
N ASN A 82 5.01 3.64 -5.13
CA ASN A 82 5.94 4.67 -5.62
C ASN A 82 5.40 5.37 -6.88
N SER A 83 4.85 4.60 -7.81
CA SER A 83 4.21 5.14 -9.02
C SER A 83 2.99 6.01 -8.68
N ALA A 84 2.13 5.58 -7.76
CA ALA A 84 1.00 6.37 -7.27
C ALA A 84 1.48 7.68 -6.63
N GLY A 85 2.55 7.65 -5.82
CA GLY A 85 3.18 8.83 -5.23
C GLY A 85 3.68 9.83 -6.29
N HIS A 86 4.25 9.32 -7.39
CA HIS A 86 4.68 10.16 -8.51
C HIS A 86 3.49 10.76 -9.28
N VAL A 87 2.43 10.01 -9.52
CA VAL A 87 1.19 10.52 -10.16
C VAL A 87 0.57 11.64 -9.32
N VAL A 88 0.43 11.44 -8.00
CA VAL A 88 -0.07 12.47 -7.07
C VAL A 88 0.82 13.72 -7.10
N SER A 89 2.14 13.53 -7.08
CA SER A 89 3.10 14.64 -7.13
C SER A 89 3.04 15.39 -8.46
N ALA A 90 2.85 14.68 -9.58
CA ALA A 90 2.64 15.28 -10.90
C ALA A 90 1.36 16.13 -10.93
N GLY A 91 0.23 15.60 -10.43
CA GLY A 91 -1.02 16.34 -10.30
C GLY A 91 -0.90 17.59 -9.44
N LYS A 92 -0.23 17.48 -8.28
CA LYS A 92 0.03 18.65 -7.41
C LYS A 92 0.87 19.72 -8.12
N ARG A 93 1.93 19.32 -8.85
CA ARG A 93 2.76 20.26 -9.61
C ARG A 93 1.99 20.96 -10.72
N LEU A 94 1.12 20.20 -11.40
CA LEU A 94 0.28 20.75 -12.47
C LEU A 94 -0.68 21.83 -11.96
N LEU A 95 -1.22 21.66 -10.74
CA LEU A 95 -2.20 22.58 -10.15
C LEU A 95 -1.52 23.76 -9.40
N LEU A 96 -0.46 23.55 -8.66
CA LEU A 96 0.04 24.46 -7.62
C LEU A 96 1.53 24.87 -7.77
N GLY A 97 2.28 24.36 -8.76
CA GLY A 97 3.74 24.58 -8.86
C GLY A 97 4.16 25.64 -9.86
N PRO A 98 5.33 26.29 -9.66
CA PRO A 98 6.05 26.95 -10.75
C PRO A 98 6.46 25.91 -11.79
N GLU A 99 6.51 26.29 -13.07
CA GLU A 99 6.83 25.37 -14.18
C GLU A 99 5.94 24.11 -14.25
N ARG A 100 4.63 24.31 -14.15
CA ARG A 100 3.59 23.28 -14.00
C ARG A 100 3.80 22.06 -14.90
N ALA A 101 4.03 22.28 -16.19
CA ALA A 101 4.18 21.20 -17.18
C ALA A 101 5.50 20.44 -17.03
N ALA A 102 6.63 21.14 -16.78
CA ALA A 102 7.94 20.51 -16.62
C ALA A 102 8.02 19.68 -15.35
N GLY A 103 7.51 20.20 -14.23
CA GLY A 103 7.44 19.47 -12.96
C GLY A 103 6.54 18.24 -13.03
N ALA A 104 5.38 18.34 -13.70
CA ALA A 104 4.50 17.20 -13.89
C ALA A 104 5.14 16.12 -14.76
N ARG A 105 5.76 16.50 -15.89
CA ARG A 105 6.48 15.56 -16.79
C ARG A 105 7.61 14.83 -16.06
N HIS A 106 8.37 15.53 -15.22
CA HIS A 106 9.44 14.94 -14.43
C HIS A 106 8.94 13.81 -13.50
N HIS A 107 7.82 14.02 -12.82
CA HIS A 107 7.20 13.00 -11.99
C HIS A 107 6.60 11.85 -12.81
N LEU A 108 5.89 12.16 -13.90
CA LEU A 108 5.31 11.14 -14.78
C LEU A 108 6.35 10.26 -15.46
N ALA A 109 7.56 10.79 -15.74
CA ALA A 109 8.66 10.01 -16.28
C ALA A 109 9.24 8.99 -15.29
N ARG A 110 8.98 9.15 -13.98
CA ARG A 110 9.39 8.21 -12.92
C ARG A 110 8.38 7.13 -12.62
N VAL A 111 7.20 7.20 -13.21
CA VAL A 111 6.17 6.17 -13.07
C VAL A 111 6.59 4.92 -13.84
N GLU A 112 6.51 3.78 -13.21
CA GLU A 112 6.79 2.47 -13.81
C GLU A 112 5.64 2.02 -14.73
N TRP A 113 5.46 2.73 -15.87
CA TRP A 113 4.33 2.50 -16.78
C TRP A 113 4.24 1.07 -17.31
N ARG A 114 5.37 0.37 -17.40
CA ARG A 114 5.44 -1.05 -17.81
C ARG A 114 4.82 -2.00 -16.77
N ILE A 115 4.62 -1.55 -15.55
CA ILE A 115 3.93 -2.27 -14.48
C ILE A 115 2.52 -1.71 -14.32
N VAL A 116 2.40 -0.40 -14.14
CA VAL A 116 1.14 0.26 -13.82
C VAL A 116 0.06 0.04 -14.88
N LEU A 117 0.39 0.22 -16.17
CA LEU A 117 -0.61 0.09 -17.24
C LEU A 117 -1.12 -1.36 -17.40
N PRO A 118 -0.25 -2.39 -17.51
CA PRO A 118 -0.74 -3.76 -17.60
C PRO A 118 -1.51 -4.21 -16.34
N VAL A 119 -1.08 -3.80 -15.14
CA VAL A 119 -1.79 -4.07 -13.90
C VAL A 119 -3.17 -3.40 -13.91
N ALA A 120 -3.25 -2.12 -14.29
CA ALA A 120 -4.52 -1.41 -14.38
C ALA A 120 -5.48 -2.06 -15.41
N ILE A 121 -4.96 -2.46 -16.57
CA ILE A 121 -5.76 -3.16 -17.59
C ILE A 121 -6.30 -4.48 -17.04
N GLY A 122 -5.44 -5.29 -16.40
CA GLY A 122 -5.86 -6.56 -15.80
C GLY A 122 -6.89 -6.36 -14.69
N MET A 123 -6.69 -5.36 -13.83
CA MET A 123 -7.61 -5.03 -12.74
C MET A 123 -8.97 -4.58 -13.27
N VAL A 124 -9.02 -3.67 -14.23
CA VAL A 124 -10.27 -3.20 -14.85
C VAL A 124 -10.99 -4.34 -15.56
N ALA A 125 -10.28 -5.14 -16.35
CA ALA A 125 -10.87 -6.30 -17.02
C ALA A 125 -11.49 -7.28 -16.02
N ALA A 126 -10.82 -7.56 -14.91
CA ALA A 126 -11.33 -8.44 -13.87
C ALA A 126 -12.55 -7.82 -13.15
N LEU A 127 -12.51 -6.54 -12.83
CA LEU A 127 -13.64 -5.83 -12.23
C LEU A 127 -14.89 -5.92 -13.12
N LEU A 128 -14.75 -5.60 -14.41
CA LEU A 128 -15.86 -5.63 -15.36
C LEU A 128 -16.43 -7.03 -15.60
N THR A 129 -15.61 -8.09 -15.45
CA THR A 129 -16.07 -9.47 -15.65
C THR A 129 -16.64 -10.10 -14.39
N VAL A 130 -16.21 -9.65 -13.19
CA VAL A 130 -16.56 -10.25 -11.90
C VAL A 130 -17.63 -9.47 -11.16
N ALA A 131 -17.78 -8.17 -11.42
CA ALA A 131 -18.71 -7.31 -10.67
C ALA A 131 -20.18 -7.80 -10.79
N GLY A 132 -20.64 -8.11 -12.01
CA GLY A 132 -21.99 -8.61 -12.24
C GLY A 132 -22.25 -9.95 -11.54
N PRO A 133 -21.47 -11.00 -11.78
CA PRO A 133 -21.57 -12.26 -11.05
C PRO A 133 -21.52 -12.10 -9.54
N MET A 134 -20.64 -11.22 -9.02
CA MET A 134 -20.52 -10.98 -7.57
C MET A 134 -21.78 -10.29 -7.02
N SER A 135 -22.29 -9.28 -7.73
CA SER A 135 -23.54 -8.59 -7.38
C SER A 135 -24.70 -9.60 -7.26
N HIS A 136 -24.85 -10.48 -8.25
CA HIS A 136 -25.88 -11.52 -8.29
C HIS A 136 -25.74 -12.51 -7.12
N LEU A 137 -24.53 -12.99 -6.83
CA LEU A 137 -24.29 -13.88 -5.70
C LEU A 137 -24.65 -13.26 -4.36
N VAL A 138 -24.33 -11.98 -4.15
CA VAL A 138 -24.64 -11.25 -2.91
C VAL A 138 -26.15 -11.06 -2.74
N GLU A 139 -26.88 -10.87 -3.83
CA GLU A 139 -28.34 -10.71 -3.82
C GLU A 139 -29.08 -12.03 -3.62
N GLU A 140 -28.65 -13.07 -4.31
CA GLU A 140 -29.35 -14.36 -4.30
C GLU A 140 -28.99 -15.25 -3.11
N TYR A 141 -27.73 -15.17 -2.65
CA TYR A 141 -27.22 -15.97 -1.52
C TYR A 141 -26.70 -15.13 -0.35
N PRO A 142 -27.49 -14.19 0.20
CA PRO A 142 -26.99 -13.17 1.16
C PRO A 142 -26.42 -13.78 2.45
N VAL A 143 -26.98 -14.88 2.94
CA VAL A 143 -26.49 -15.55 4.16
C VAL A 143 -25.15 -16.22 3.90
N THR A 144 -25.04 -16.97 2.80
CA THR A 144 -23.81 -17.67 2.41
C THR A 144 -22.68 -16.67 2.15
N MET A 145 -22.97 -15.59 1.42
CA MET A 145 -21.97 -14.57 1.11
C MET A 145 -21.51 -13.82 2.35
N ARG A 146 -22.41 -13.50 3.28
CA ARG A 146 -22.02 -12.90 4.58
C ARG A 146 -21.13 -13.85 5.40
N ALA A 147 -21.46 -15.15 5.45
CA ALA A 147 -20.63 -16.14 6.15
C ALA A 147 -19.24 -16.26 5.50
N LEU A 148 -19.20 -16.30 4.16
CA LEU A 148 -17.93 -16.32 3.41
C LEU A 148 -17.08 -15.06 3.71
N PHE A 149 -17.68 -13.88 3.62
CA PHE A 149 -16.98 -12.61 3.89
C PHE A 149 -16.49 -12.55 5.33
N PHE A 150 -17.32 -12.98 6.30
CA PHE A 150 -16.90 -13.04 7.70
C PHE A 150 -15.67 -13.95 7.88
N GLY A 151 -15.67 -15.14 7.26
CA GLY A 151 -14.53 -16.05 7.31
C GLY A 151 -13.25 -15.43 6.70
N MET A 152 -13.39 -14.73 5.58
CA MET A 152 -12.24 -14.05 4.94
C MET A 152 -11.69 -12.89 5.77
N VAL A 153 -12.58 -12.05 6.34
CA VAL A 153 -12.17 -10.97 7.26
C VAL A 153 -11.46 -11.56 8.47
N LEU A 154 -12.03 -12.59 9.09
CA LEU A 154 -11.40 -13.26 10.24
C LEU A 154 -10.02 -13.82 9.91
N ALA A 155 -9.87 -14.44 8.74
CA ALA A 155 -8.56 -14.94 8.28
C ALA A 155 -7.55 -13.81 8.03
N SER A 156 -8.00 -12.63 7.59
CA SER A 156 -7.13 -11.48 7.28
C SER A 156 -6.59 -10.75 8.52
N VAL A 157 -7.23 -10.89 9.71
CA VAL A 157 -6.82 -10.26 10.99
C VAL A 157 -5.35 -10.55 11.33
N GLY A 158 -4.86 -11.73 10.99
CA GLY A 158 -3.47 -12.11 11.23
C GLY A 158 -2.42 -11.30 10.47
N VAL A 159 -2.78 -10.62 9.38
CA VAL A 159 -1.84 -9.87 8.52
C VAL A 159 -1.34 -8.60 9.23
N PRO A 160 -2.19 -7.64 9.62
CA PRO A 160 -1.73 -6.44 10.30
C PRO A 160 -1.13 -6.76 11.68
N LEU A 161 -1.60 -7.80 12.36
CA LEU A 161 -1.03 -8.26 13.62
C LEU A 161 0.43 -8.70 13.47
N ARG A 162 0.76 -9.44 12.41
CA ARG A 162 2.14 -9.83 12.08
C ARG A 162 2.99 -8.61 11.68
N LEU A 163 2.44 -7.68 10.90
CA LEU A 163 3.11 -6.46 10.47
C LEU A 163 3.40 -5.50 11.64
N ALA A 164 2.60 -5.53 12.71
CA ALA A 164 2.86 -4.76 13.93
C ALA A 164 4.18 -5.15 14.61
N GLY A 165 4.64 -6.39 14.42
CA GLY A 165 5.93 -6.90 14.91
C GLY A 165 6.04 -7.01 16.44
N GLY A 166 6.99 -7.82 16.91
CA GLY A 166 7.32 -7.97 18.33
C GLY A 166 6.24 -8.68 19.18
N ALA A 167 6.57 -8.92 20.45
CA ALA A 167 5.63 -9.51 21.41
C ALA A 167 4.49 -8.54 21.75
N LEU A 168 3.26 -9.05 21.83
CA LEU A 168 2.09 -8.28 22.24
C LEU A 168 2.17 -7.92 23.72
N ARG A 169 1.92 -6.67 24.03
CA ARG A 169 1.87 -6.13 25.41
C ARG A 169 0.42 -5.82 25.78
N ALA A 170 0.14 -5.67 27.07
CA ALA A 170 -1.21 -5.32 27.54
C ALA A 170 -1.76 -4.03 26.87
N ARG A 171 -0.91 -3.02 26.65
CA ARG A 171 -1.30 -1.79 25.92
C ARG A 171 -1.68 -2.05 24.47
N ASP A 172 -1.04 -3.02 23.81
CA ASP A 172 -1.32 -3.37 22.42
C ASP A 172 -2.70 -4.05 22.33
N ALA A 173 -3.01 -4.92 23.29
CA ALA A 173 -4.34 -5.51 23.43
C ALA A 173 -5.43 -4.45 23.69
N ALA A 174 -5.12 -3.40 24.48
CA ALA A 174 -6.03 -2.29 24.69
C ALA A 174 -6.29 -1.49 23.39
N VAL A 175 -5.28 -1.27 22.55
CA VAL A 175 -5.44 -0.60 21.24
C VAL A 175 -6.34 -1.43 20.32
N VAL A 176 -6.08 -2.74 20.22
CA VAL A 176 -6.90 -3.66 19.42
C VAL A 176 -8.34 -3.66 19.93
N ALA A 177 -8.54 -3.81 21.24
CA ALA A 177 -9.88 -3.83 21.84
C ALA A 177 -10.62 -2.51 21.61
N ALA A 178 -9.95 -1.37 21.79
CA ALA A 178 -10.56 -0.06 21.53
C ALA A 178 -10.94 0.11 20.06
N ALA A 179 -10.08 -0.30 19.13
CA ALA A 179 -10.36 -0.28 17.68
C ALA A 179 -11.53 -1.21 17.35
N THR A 180 -11.56 -2.43 17.89
CA THR A 180 -12.67 -3.38 17.71
C THR A 180 -14.00 -2.81 18.22
N VAL A 181 -14.02 -2.23 19.43
CA VAL A 181 -15.23 -1.60 19.99
C VAL A 181 -15.68 -0.42 19.13
N LEU A 182 -14.75 0.44 18.70
CA LEU A 182 -15.06 1.57 17.83
C LEU A 182 -15.65 1.09 16.49
N ALA A 183 -15.00 0.12 15.84
CA ALA A 183 -15.48 -0.48 14.61
C ALA A 183 -16.86 -1.12 14.80
N PHE A 184 -17.04 -1.89 15.88
CA PHE A 184 -18.33 -2.51 16.21
C PHE A 184 -19.44 -1.47 16.38
N VAL A 185 -19.20 -0.39 17.13
CA VAL A 185 -20.18 0.70 17.30
C VAL A 185 -20.53 1.36 15.97
N LEU A 186 -19.51 1.65 15.13
CA LEU A 186 -19.73 2.26 13.81
C LEU A 186 -20.55 1.37 12.87
N VAL A 187 -20.29 0.05 12.90
CA VAL A 187 -20.98 -0.92 12.03
C VAL A 187 -22.36 -1.31 12.60
N SER A 188 -22.56 -1.23 13.92
CA SER A 188 -23.84 -1.55 14.57
C SER A 188 -24.93 -0.50 14.34
N VAL A 189 -24.59 0.67 13.83
CA VAL A 189 -25.58 1.62 13.32
C VAL A 189 -26.30 0.93 12.15
N PRO A 190 -27.63 0.66 12.24
CA PRO A 190 -28.34 -0.05 11.18
C PRO A 190 -28.02 0.61 9.85
N PRO A 191 -27.68 -0.16 8.82
CA PRO A 191 -27.61 0.40 7.49
C PRO A 191 -29.02 0.86 7.14
N THR A 192 -29.31 2.14 7.35
CA THR A 192 -30.37 2.79 6.61
C THR A 192 -30.03 2.51 5.16
N THR A 193 -31.02 2.10 4.36
CA THR A 193 -30.85 2.00 2.91
C THR A 193 -30.31 3.33 2.44
N VAL A 194 -28.99 3.40 2.35
CA VAL A 194 -28.30 4.65 2.08
C VAL A 194 -28.48 4.90 0.60
N THR A 195 -29.32 5.87 0.27
CA THR A 195 -29.44 6.34 -1.11
C THR A 195 -28.07 6.89 -1.52
N PRO A 196 -27.44 6.40 -2.60
CA PRO A 196 -26.14 6.89 -3.06
C PRO A 196 -26.26 8.37 -3.46
N THR A 197 -25.97 9.28 -2.53
CA THR A 197 -25.87 10.70 -2.89
C THR A 197 -24.48 10.97 -3.47
N PRO A 198 -24.31 11.93 -4.40
CA PRO A 198 -23.02 12.27 -4.99
C PRO A 198 -21.93 12.52 -3.94
N VAL A 199 -22.23 13.23 -2.88
CA VAL A 199 -21.29 13.54 -1.79
C VAL A 199 -20.88 12.27 -1.06
N LEU A 200 -21.84 11.38 -0.76
CA LEU A 200 -21.55 10.14 -0.06
C LEU A 200 -20.69 9.18 -0.90
N VAL A 201 -20.96 9.09 -2.21
CA VAL A 201 -20.17 8.28 -3.14
C VAL A 201 -18.71 8.77 -3.16
N VAL A 202 -18.51 10.10 -3.26
CA VAL A 202 -17.17 10.71 -3.23
C VAL A 202 -16.47 10.41 -1.90
N LEU A 203 -17.12 10.63 -0.76
CA LEU A 203 -16.51 10.39 0.56
C LEU A 203 -16.21 8.91 0.80
N ALA A 204 -17.12 8.01 0.41
CA ALA A 204 -16.93 6.58 0.54
C ALA A 204 -15.78 6.08 -0.36
N ALA A 205 -15.67 6.58 -1.58
CA ALA A 205 -14.55 6.29 -2.47
C ALA A 205 -13.21 6.80 -1.93
N MET A 206 -13.18 7.99 -1.30
CA MET A 206 -12.00 8.49 -0.60
C MET A 206 -11.52 7.53 0.48
N VAL A 207 -12.44 7.02 1.30
CA VAL A 207 -12.14 6.08 2.38
C VAL A 207 -11.74 4.72 1.80
N ALA A 208 -12.48 4.20 0.82
CA ALA A 208 -12.21 2.90 0.21
C ALA A 208 -10.84 2.84 -0.46
N VAL A 209 -10.43 3.90 -1.18
CA VAL A 209 -9.12 3.94 -1.84
C VAL A 209 -7.96 3.97 -0.84
N SER A 210 -8.17 4.52 0.35
CA SER A 210 -7.14 4.49 1.39
C SER A 210 -6.83 3.08 1.86
N ALA A 211 -7.83 2.21 1.86
CA ALA A 211 -7.67 0.81 2.20
C ALA A 211 -6.83 0.03 1.17
N LEU A 212 -6.89 0.41 -0.11
CA LEU A 212 -6.07 -0.20 -1.16
C LEU A 212 -4.57 -0.03 -0.91
N LEU A 213 -4.19 1.04 -0.23
CA LEU A 213 -2.80 1.38 0.09
C LEU A 213 -2.30 0.70 1.37
N LEU A 214 -3.19 0.13 2.17
CA LEU A 214 -2.85 -0.54 3.42
C LEU A 214 -2.98 -2.05 3.25
N PRO A 215 -1.88 -2.82 3.35
CA PRO A 215 -1.97 -4.26 3.43
C PRO A 215 -2.81 -4.68 4.65
N GLY A 216 -3.80 -5.54 4.42
CA GLY A 216 -4.69 -6.01 5.48
C GLY A 216 -6.00 -5.26 5.64
N LEU A 217 -6.17 -4.10 4.97
CA LEU A 217 -7.46 -3.39 4.94
C LEU A 217 -8.12 -3.57 3.57
N SER A 218 -9.42 -3.82 3.55
CA SER A 218 -10.20 -4.06 2.33
C SER A 218 -11.12 -2.87 2.01
N GLY A 219 -10.95 -2.28 0.83
CA GLY A 219 -11.79 -1.17 0.36
C GLY A 219 -13.24 -1.62 0.12
N SER A 220 -13.45 -2.80 -0.43
CA SER A 220 -14.76 -3.39 -0.63
C SER A 220 -15.48 -3.68 0.70
N PHE A 221 -14.74 -4.08 1.75
CA PHE A 221 -15.30 -4.22 3.10
C PHE A 221 -15.76 -2.88 3.67
N LEU A 222 -14.99 -1.80 3.48
CA LEU A 222 -15.41 -0.46 3.91
C LEU A 222 -16.67 0.00 3.16
N LEU A 223 -16.73 -0.24 1.85
CA LEU A 223 -17.95 0.05 1.07
C LEU A 223 -19.14 -0.78 1.54
N LEU A 224 -18.93 -2.04 1.92
CA LEU A 224 -19.98 -2.91 2.49
C LEU A 224 -20.50 -2.32 3.80
N THR A 225 -19.60 -1.89 4.68
CA THR A 225 -19.93 -1.28 5.96
C THR A 225 -20.73 0.02 5.81
N ILE A 226 -20.38 0.84 4.81
CA ILE A 226 -21.09 2.10 4.50
C ILE A 226 -22.43 1.84 3.78
N GLY A 227 -22.65 0.64 3.25
CA GLY A 227 -23.85 0.29 2.47
C GLY A 227 -23.76 0.63 0.98
N LEU A 228 -22.58 0.99 0.48
CA LEU A 228 -22.34 1.35 -0.92
C LEU A 228 -21.69 0.24 -1.75
N TYR A 229 -21.39 -0.92 -1.18
CA TYR A 229 -20.79 -2.04 -1.89
C TYR A 229 -21.65 -2.50 -3.07
N GLN A 230 -22.91 -2.81 -2.82
CA GLN A 230 -23.84 -3.29 -3.84
C GLN A 230 -24.11 -2.24 -4.92
N PRO A 231 -24.42 -0.98 -4.57
CA PRO A 231 -24.53 0.10 -5.58
C PRO A 231 -23.28 0.25 -6.45
N THR A 232 -22.08 0.11 -5.85
CA THR A 232 -20.81 0.22 -6.60
C THR A 232 -20.63 -0.95 -7.58
N LEU A 233 -20.94 -2.19 -7.17
CA LEU A 233 -20.86 -3.36 -8.06
C LEU A 233 -21.82 -3.24 -9.24
N ARG A 234 -23.08 -2.82 -8.99
CA ARG A 234 -24.07 -2.57 -10.05
C ARG A 234 -23.61 -1.48 -11.00
N ALA A 235 -23.09 -0.39 -10.47
CA ALA A 235 -22.57 0.70 -11.30
C ALA A 235 -21.40 0.26 -12.21
N VAL A 236 -20.57 -0.67 -11.76
CA VAL A 236 -19.51 -1.28 -12.58
C VAL A 236 -20.10 -2.20 -13.64
N ASP A 237 -21.05 -3.06 -13.27
CA ASP A 237 -21.71 -4.02 -14.17
C ASP A 237 -22.52 -3.32 -15.26
N GLU A 238 -23.30 -2.32 -14.88
CA GLU A 238 -24.15 -1.53 -15.76
C GLU A 238 -23.41 -0.39 -16.50
N LEU A 239 -22.12 -0.19 -16.21
CA LEU A 239 -21.31 0.93 -16.72
C LEU A 239 -21.94 2.31 -16.45
N ASP A 240 -22.52 2.51 -15.25
CA ASP A 240 -23.04 3.83 -14.85
C ASP A 240 -21.91 4.85 -14.73
N LEU A 241 -21.67 5.58 -15.83
CA LEU A 241 -20.60 6.59 -15.92
C LEU A 241 -20.82 7.75 -14.94
N GLY A 242 -22.06 8.04 -14.56
CA GLY A 242 -22.39 9.06 -13.57
C GLY A 242 -21.84 8.68 -12.18
N TYR A 243 -22.19 7.49 -11.71
CA TYR A 243 -21.68 6.96 -10.45
C TYR A 243 -20.15 6.75 -10.49
N LEU A 244 -19.63 6.12 -11.55
CA LEU A 244 -18.22 5.81 -11.70
C LEU A 244 -17.34 7.06 -11.75
N SER A 245 -17.80 8.15 -12.37
CA SER A 245 -17.06 9.41 -12.39
C SER A 245 -16.95 10.06 -11.00
N LEU A 246 -18.02 10.01 -10.21
CA LEU A 246 -18.02 10.48 -8.82
C LEU A 246 -17.11 9.60 -7.95
N PHE A 247 -17.16 8.27 -8.15
CA PHE A 247 -16.30 7.33 -7.44
C PHE A 247 -14.82 7.57 -7.77
N LEU A 248 -14.46 7.74 -9.05
CA LEU A 248 -13.10 8.07 -9.47
C LEU A 248 -12.63 9.42 -8.94
N LEU A 249 -13.49 10.42 -8.90
CA LEU A 249 -13.20 11.71 -8.28
C LEU A 249 -12.88 11.53 -6.79
N GLY A 250 -13.71 10.79 -6.06
CA GLY A 250 -13.49 10.48 -4.65
C GLY A 250 -12.19 9.72 -4.43
N ALA A 251 -11.92 8.70 -5.25
CA ALA A 251 -10.68 7.92 -5.21
C ALA A 251 -9.45 8.80 -5.44
N ALA A 252 -9.49 9.70 -6.41
CA ALA A 252 -8.39 10.64 -6.68
C ALA A 252 -8.17 11.61 -5.51
N LEU A 253 -9.24 12.17 -4.94
CA LEU A 253 -9.16 13.04 -3.77
C LEU A 253 -8.64 12.28 -2.54
N GLY A 254 -9.12 11.05 -2.31
CA GLY A 254 -8.67 10.18 -1.23
C GLY A 254 -7.17 9.87 -1.34
N MET A 255 -6.71 9.56 -2.54
CA MET A 255 -5.28 9.32 -2.78
C MET A 255 -4.43 10.55 -2.43
N VAL A 256 -4.88 11.77 -2.74
CA VAL A 256 -4.14 13.00 -2.43
C VAL A 256 -4.15 13.31 -0.94
N VAL A 257 -5.29 13.16 -0.27
CA VAL A 257 -5.48 13.59 1.12
C VAL A 257 -5.02 12.53 2.10
N ILE A 258 -5.47 11.29 1.89
CA ILE A 258 -5.31 10.19 2.88
C ILE A 258 -3.92 9.56 2.78
N VAL A 259 -3.35 9.43 1.57
CA VAL A 259 -2.01 8.82 1.41
C VAL A 259 -0.96 9.54 2.24
N LYS A 260 -0.97 10.87 2.24
CA LYS A 260 0.01 11.65 3.02
C LYS A 260 -0.17 11.51 4.52
N GLY A 261 -1.42 11.53 4.99
CA GLY A 261 -1.74 11.32 6.39
C GLY A 261 -1.33 9.91 6.85
N LEU A 262 -1.61 8.92 6.00
CA LEU A 262 -1.30 7.54 6.26
C LEU A 262 0.21 7.26 6.23
N GLN A 263 0.93 7.78 5.24
CA GLN A 263 2.39 7.71 5.21
C GLN A 263 2.99 8.31 6.48
N TRP A 264 2.55 9.50 6.86
CA TRP A 264 2.98 10.13 8.10
C TRP A 264 2.70 9.25 9.34
N LEU A 265 1.52 8.65 9.41
CA LEU A 265 1.12 7.77 10.52
C LEU A 265 1.95 6.49 10.56
N LEU A 266 2.23 5.89 9.41
CA LEU A 266 3.09 4.71 9.31
C LEU A 266 4.55 5.03 9.66
N ASP A 267 5.06 6.18 9.25
CA ASP A 267 6.43 6.59 9.54
C ASP A 267 6.64 6.89 11.05
N HIS A 268 5.64 7.47 11.72
CA HIS A 268 5.78 7.91 13.11
C HIS A 268 5.14 6.96 14.14
N HIS A 269 4.10 6.20 13.74
CA HIS A 269 3.30 5.37 14.63
C HIS A 269 2.98 3.99 14.05
N HIS A 270 3.91 3.40 13.29
CA HIS A 270 3.71 2.12 12.55
C HIS A 270 3.03 1.04 13.40
N ARG A 271 3.58 0.74 14.59
CA ARG A 271 3.03 -0.34 15.43
C ARG A 271 1.59 -0.09 15.87
N VAL A 272 1.30 1.13 16.35
CA VAL A 272 -0.06 1.49 16.81
C VAL A 272 -1.05 1.44 15.65
N THR A 273 -0.64 1.90 14.46
CA THR A 273 -1.45 1.85 13.25
C THR A 273 -1.78 0.41 12.86
N MET A 274 -0.78 -0.49 12.85
CA MET A 274 -1.01 -1.90 12.51
C MET A 274 -1.91 -2.60 13.54
N LEU A 275 -1.76 -2.30 14.83
CA LEU A 275 -2.64 -2.82 15.87
C LEU A 275 -4.07 -2.29 15.76
N ALA A 276 -4.24 -1.00 15.43
CA ALA A 276 -5.57 -0.43 15.19
C ALA A 276 -6.26 -1.06 13.97
N LEU A 277 -5.51 -1.43 12.92
CA LEU A 277 -6.03 -2.15 11.75
C LEU A 277 -6.39 -3.62 12.05
N THR A 278 -5.93 -4.16 13.17
CA THR A 278 -6.26 -5.52 13.60
C THR A 278 -7.64 -5.60 14.26
N GLY A 279 -8.05 -4.54 14.98
CA GLY A 279 -9.36 -4.43 15.66
C GLY A 279 -10.47 -3.98 14.74
#